data_da38ca48cd860110b289dc7d4d42aa08
#
_entry.id   da38ca48cd860110b289dc7d4d42aa08
#
_cell.length_a   1.000
_cell.length_b   1.000
_cell.length_c   1.000
_cell.angle_alpha   90.00
_cell.angle_beta   90.00
_cell.angle_gamma   90.00
#
_symmetry.space_group_name_H-M   'P 1'
#
loop_
_entity.id
_entity.type
_entity.pdbx_description
1 polymer ?
#
loop_
_entity_poly.entity_id
_entity_poly.type
_entity_poly.pdbx_seq_one_letter_code
_entity_poly.pdbx_strand_id
1 'polypeptide(L)'
;MNQIESYQDNDKPIEYSFKVCDRFFAGEYPGDKTEDAAQSKIRRFLNKGFTHFIDLTEDGELLPYRQFLPEGVSYCRFPIRDGSFPKDEEAVASLLETIRQILSTPTNKLYLHCWGGVGRTGEIVACWYGRSLFSDEALDKLQTVFKDNPKSAWRKIPENQSQVAFVRGFVDKYQAGDFKDVQPYMGDEEYLAYIEKQIYSRVIPDNNAEKQVMMTKYEYNLDKCIGCIVGGAVGDALGYPVEFRRSFYEIQQEYGPAGISRFRLSEDGTAHFSDDTQMTLFTASGLMQAASELKLRGFGDERNWQYYVGQSYVDWYWTQQNNGHFKRHTSWLFEIPELHSRRGPGTTCLNSLRDITQGIDPENNSKGCGGIMRVAPIALYSDFRETVTPEFMYMLAGKTAYITHNAPLGFIPAAFLVMLLDRIIRYDGEINRLSLERLVWNCMSDIKSVPWDNNHERGTYAQFTRDIAELGRLMLSVVTLVHEGLPDIECVERLGGGWTGDTALAIALFCALKHTDSFEDAIVAAVNHSGDSDSTGAICGNIMGLIHGFDAIPQYYKENLELRPVLEEVATDLYSGCAKTEDLKRWKRKYLDGHFPNSKNI
;
A
#
# COMPACT_ATOMS: atom_id res chain seq x y z
N MET A 1 -66.69 -17.54 -20.93
CA MET A 1 -65.36 -17.99 -20.47
C MET A 1 -64.48 -16.76 -20.39
N ASN A 2 -64.48 -16.10 -19.23
CA ASN A 2 -63.67 -14.94 -18.97
C ASN A 2 -62.35 -15.43 -18.43
N GLN A 3 -61.30 -15.20 -19.18
CA GLN A 3 -59.93 -15.33 -18.68
C GLN A 3 -59.66 -14.16 -17.69
N ILE A 4 -59.47 -14.52 -16.44
CA ILE A 4 -58.93 -13.63 -15.44
C ILE A 4 -57.44 -13.53 -15.76
N GLU A 5 -57.02 -12.45 -16.41
CA GLU A 5 -55.62 -12.05 -16.49
C GLU A 5 -55.14 -11.72 -15.06
N SER A 6 -54.31 -12.58 -14.52
CA SER A 6 -53.59 -12.29 -13.30
C SER A 6 -52.69 -11.05 -13.52
N TYR A 7 -52.94 -9.98 -12.80
CA TYR A 7 -52.08 -8.82 -12.67
C TYR A 7 -50.73 -9.30 -12.10
N GLN A 8 -49.80 -9.69 -12.96
CA GLN A 8 -48.43 -9.85 -12.59
C GLN A 8 -47.83 -8.45 -12.41
N ASP A 9 -47.26 -8.20 -11.23
CA ASP A 9 -46.54 -6.96 -10.89
C ASP A 9 -45.44 -6.72 -11.94
N ASN A 10 -45.72 -5.83 -12.89
CA ASN A 10 -44.94 -5.63 -14.12
C ASN A 10 -43.63 -4.89 -13.91
N ASP A 11 -43.24 -4.63 -12.64
CA ASP A 11 -42.11 -3.80 -12.26
C ASP A 11 -40.81 -4.58 -12.01
N LYS A 12 -40.86 -5.89 -11.81
CA LYS A 12 -39.70 -6.74 -11.58
C LYS A 12 -38.83 -6.86 -12.83
N PRO A 13 -37.51 -6.70 -12.71
CA PRO A 13 -36.61 -6.82 -13.87
C PRO A 13 -36.40 -8.28 -14.31
N ILE A 14 -36.37 -9.21 -13.34
CA ILE A 14 -36.22 -10.66 -13.55
C ILE A 14 -37.11 -11.43 -12.57
N GLU A 15 -37.37 -12.69 -12.87
CA GLU A 15 -38.26 -13.56 -12.10
C GLU A 15 -37.81 -13.69 -10.62
N TYR A 16 -36.52 -13.97 -10.40
CA TYR A 16 -35.95 -14.19 -9.06
C TYR A 16 -35.47 -12.88 -8.40
N SER A 17 -36.31 -11.84 -8.50
CA SER A 17 -36.12 -10.57 -7.80
C SER A 17 -37.34 -10.24 -6.93
N PHE A 18 -37.18 -9.29 -6.02
CA PHE A 18 -38.25 -8.79 -5.16
C PHE A 18 -38.08 -7.29 -4.90
N LYS A 19 -39.19 -6.63 -4.59
CA LYS A 19 -39.25 -5.20 -4.34
C LYS A 19 -38.95 -4.94 -2.86
N VAL A 20 -37.89 -4.17 -2.56
CA VAL A 20 -37.53 -3.73 -1.20
C VAL A 20 -38.32 -2.47 -0.84
N CYS A 21 -38.32 -1.48 -1.75
CA CYS A 21 -39.20 -0.29 -1.70
C CYS A 21 -39.44 0.22 -3.13
N ASP A 22 -40.09 1.37 -3.31
CA ASP A 22 -40.57 1.81 -4.65
C ASP A 22 -39.52 1.83 -5.76
N ARG A 23 -38.27 2.15 -5.44
CA ARG A 23 -37.20 2.26 -6.43
C ARG A 23 -35.99 1.40 -6.07
N PHE A 24 -36.14 0.52 -5.08
CA PHE A 24 -35.09 -0.40 -4.64
C PHE A 24 -35.58 -1.85 -4.80
N PHE A 25 -34.87 -2.61 -5.62
CA PHE A 25 -35.11 -4.02 -5.88
C PHE A 25 -33.89 -4.84 -5.53
N ALA A 26 -34.11 -6.09 -5.14
CA ALA A 26 -33.05 -7.03 -4.82
C ALA A 26 -33.32 -8.41 -5.42
N GLY A 27 -32.28 -9.21 -5.62
CA GLY A 27 -32.47 -10.55 -6.18
C GLY A 27 -31.19 -11.24 -6.62
N GLU A 28 -31.33 -12.14 -7.60
CA GLU A 28 -30.22 -12.89 -8.15
C GLU A 28 -29.39 -12.08 -9.14
N TYR A 29 -28.22 -12.64 -9.48
CA TYR A 29 -27.26 -12.09 -10.40
C TYR A 29 -27.87 -11.70 -11.76
N PRO A 30 -27.70 -10.45 -12.21
CA PRO A 30 -28.27 -9.98 -13.47
C PRO A 30 -27.47 -10.42 -14.72
N GLY A 31 -26.27 -10.98 -14.57
CA GLY A 31 -25.52 -11.62 -15.66
C GLY A 31 -25.98 -13.03 -15.98
N ASP A 32 -25.27 -13.70 -16.88
CA ASP A 32 -25.56 -15.07 -17.30
C ASP A 32 -24.30 -15.82 -17.71
N LYS A 33 -24.42 -17.13 -18.08
CA LYS A 33 -23.30 -17.98 -18.49
C LYS A 33 -22.75 -17.65 -19.87
N THR A 34 -23.49 -16.92 -20.70
CA THR A 34 -23.05 -16.45 -22.01
C THR A 34 -23.27 -14.95 -22.14
N GLU A 35 -22.43 -14.29 -22.94
CA GLU A 35 -22.50 -12.84 -23.14
C GLU A 35 -23.85 -12.40 -23.73
N ASP A 36 -24.38 -13.13 -24.72
CA ASP A 36 -25.68 -12.80 -25.36
C ASP A 36 -26.84 -12.88 -24.35
N ALA A 37 -26.85 -13.90 -23.50
CA ALA A 37 -27.86 -14.06 -22.47
C ALA A 37 -27.75 -12.97 -21.39
N ALA A 38 -26.51 -12.67 -20.95
CA ALA A 38 -26.26 -11.59 -20.00
C ALA A 38 -26.67 -10.22 -20.57
N GLN A 39 -26.32 -9.92 -21.82
CA GLN A 39 -26.68 -8.67 -22.46
C GLN A 39 -28.21 -8.56 -22.62
N SER A 40 -28.89 -9.65 -22.98
CA SER A 40 -30.37 -9.68 -23.08
C SER A 40 -31.05 -9.45 -21.73
N LYS A 41 -30.46 -10.02 -20.64
CA LYS A 41 -30.97 -9.87 -19.28
C LYS A 41 -30.75 -8.42 -18.78
N ILE A 42 -29.58 -7.84 -18.99
CA ILE A 42 -29.30 -6.44 -18.66
C ILE A 42 -30.23 -5.48 -19.39
N ARG A 43 -30.51 -5.68 -20.68
CA ARG A 43 -31.47 -4.85 -21.41
C ARG A 43 -32.85 -4.79 -20.73
N ARG A 44 -33.32 -5.87 -20.06
CA ARG A 44 -34.58 -5.85 -19.30
C ARG A 44 -34.52 -4.88 -18.11
N PHE A 45 -33.40 -4.85 -17.39
CA PHE A 45 -33.18 -3.88 -16.31
C PHE A 45 -33.20 -2.45 -16.83
N LEU A 46 -32.46 -2.17 -17.89
CA LEU A 46 -32.38 -0.84 -18.49
C LEU A 46 -33.75 -0.36 -19.01
N ASN A 47 -34.51 -1.23 -19.67
CA ASN A 47 -35.87 -0.93 -20.15
C ASN A 47 -36.86 -0.63 -19.00
N LYS A 48 -36.56 -1.10 -17.78
CA LYS A 48 -37.35 -0.82 -16.58
C LYS A 48 -36.79 0.34 -15.75
N GLY A 49 -35.84 1.09 -16.33
CA GLY A 49 -35.30 2.30 -15.75
C GLY A 49 -34.31 2.10 -14.58
N PHE A 50 -33.67 0.93 -14.46
CA PHE A 50 -32.61 0.74 -13.47
C PHE A 50 -31.36 1.53 -13.87
N THR A 51 -30.88 2.32 -12.93
CA THR A 51 -29.75 3.25 -13.09
C THR A 51 -28.55 2.90 -12.21
N HIS A 52 -28.75 2.06 -11.19
CA HIS A 52 -27.71 1.71 -10.22
C HIS A 52 -27.75 0.22 -9.91
N PHE A 53 -26.56 -0.41 -9.89
CA PHE A 53 -26.38 -1.81 -9.55
C PHE A 53 -25.37 -1.92 -8.40
N ILE A 54 -25.74 -2.66 -7.35
CA ILE A 54 -24.84 -3.03 -6.25
C ILE A 54 -24.64 -4.54 -6.28
N ASP A 55 -23.39 -4.95 -6.51
CA ASP A 55 -22.96 -6.33 -6.64
C ASP A 55 -22.26 -6.81 -5.36
N LEU A 56 -22.83 -7.79 -4.68
CA LEU A 56 -22.30 -8.37 -3.45
C LEU A 56 -21.41 -9.59 -3.68
N THR A 57 -21.15 -9.96 -4.94
CA THR A 57 -20.28 -11.10 -5.26
C THR A 57 -18.80 -10.74 -5.17
N GLU A 58 -17.96 -11.73 -4.88
CA GLU A 58 -16.52 -11.58 -4.98
C GLU A 58 -16.09 -11.51 -6.45
N ASP A 59 -14.93 -10.92 -6.69
CA ASP A 59 -14.39 -10.88 -8.05
C ASP A 59 -14.00 -12.27 -8.53
N GLY A 60 -14.29 -12.55 -9.81
CA GLY A 60 -14.06 -13.86 -10.41
C GLY A 60 -15.05 -14.95 -9.99
N GLU A 61 -16.01 -14.66 -9.10
CA GLU A 61 -17.07 -15.61 -8.72
C GLU A 61 -18.01 -15.93 -9.88
N LEU A 62 -18.33 -14.94 -10.71
CA LEU A 62 -19.24 -15.06 -11.86
C LEU A 62 -18.70 -14.30 -13.08
N LEU A 63 -19.16 -14.65 -14.28
CA LEU A 63 -18.83 -13.89 -15.49
C LEU A 63 -19.35 -12.45 -15.37
N PRO A 64 -18.49 -11.44 -15.51
CA PRO A 64 -18.89 -10.05 -15.29
C PRO A 64 -19.93 -9.57 -16.32
N TYR A 65 -20.88 -8.76 -15.86
CA TYR A 65 -21.90 -8.13 -16.74
C TYR A 65 -21.68 -6.61 -16.87
N ARG A 66 -20.77 -6.03 -16.11
CA ARG A 66 -20.51 -4.59 -16.07
C ARG A 66 -20.25 -3.99 -17.45
N GLN A 67 -19.53 -4.70 -18.32
CA GLN A 67 -19.24 -4.26 -19.69
C GLN A 67 -20.50 -4.06 -20.56
N PHE A 68 -21.66 -4.57 -20.16
CA PHE A 68 -22.93 -4.41 -20.86
C PHE A 68 -23.78 -3.24 -20.33
N LEU A 69 -23.31 -2.55 -19.29
CA LEU A 69 -23.96 -1.36 -18.76
C LEU A 69 -23.56 -0.13 -19.58
N PRO A 70 -24.51 0.68 -20.06
CA PRO A 70 -24.20 1.89 -20.82
C PRO A 70 -23.62 2.99 -19.92
N GLU A 71 -22.99 3.97 -20.54
CA GLU A 71 -22.58 5.20 -19.87
C GLU A 71 -23.78 5.86 -19.17
N GLY A 72 -23.54 6.32 -17.92
CA GLY A 72 -24.60 6.90 -17.06
C GLY A 72 -25.35 5.90 -16.18
N VAL A 73 -25.05 4.59 -16.28
CA VAL A 73 -25.53 3.58 -15.33
C VAL A 73 -24.39 3.25 -14.34
N SER A 74 -24.66 3.48 -13.06
CA SER A 74 -23.70 3.24 -11.99
C SER A 74 -23.62 1.77 -11.60
N TYR A 75 -22.41 1.28 -11.36
CA TYR A 75 -22.10 -0.04 -10.83
C TYR A 75 -21.17 0.09 -9.65
N CYS A 76 -21.53 -0.52 -8.52
CA CYS A 76 -20.73 -0.56 -7.31
C CYS A 76 -20.61 -2.02 -6.84
N ARG A 77 -19.39 -2.48 -6.53
CA ARG A 77 -19.17 -3.79 -5.93
C ARG A 77 -18.89 -3.65 -4.44
N PHE A 78 -19.61 -4.41 -3.63
CA PHE A 78 -19.39 -4.57 -2.20
C PHE A 78 -19.21 -6.08 -1.92
N PRO A 79 -17.98 -6.60 -2.01
CA PRO A 79 -17.76 -8.04 -2.01
C PRO A 79 -17.99 -8.66 -0.63
N ILE A 80 -18.84 -9.68 -0.59
CA ILE A 80 -19.07 -10.54 0.58
C ILE A 80 -18.81 -11.97 0.15
N ARG A 81 -17.99 -12.70 0.90
CA ARG A 81 -17.70 -14.12 0.62
C ARG A 81 -18.98 -14.94 0.66
N ASP A 82 -19.14 -15.85 -0.31
CA ASP A 82 -20.34 -16.69 -0.39
C ASP A 82 -20.53 -17.55 0.88
N GLY A 83 -21.79 -17.63 1.35
CA GLY A 83 -22.15 -18.33 2.58
C GLY A 83 -21.66 -17.67 3.88
N SER A 84 -21.00 -16.50 3.79
CA SER A 84 -20.47 -15.73 4.92
C SER A 84 -21.26 -14.43 5.13
N PHE A 85 -20.78 -13.58 6.03
CA PHE A 85 -21.28 -12.25 6.33
C PHE A 85 -20.15 -11.20 6.23
N PRO A 86 -20.46 -9.90 6.09
CA PRO A 86 -19.47 -8.83 6.05
C PRO A 86 -18.61 -8.81 7.31
N LYS A 87 -17.30 -8.66 7.17
CA LYS A 87 -16.37 -8.56 8.31
C LYS A 87 -16.28 -7.15 8.88
N ASP A 88 -16.55 -6.16 8.06
CA ASP A 88 -16.45 -4.74 8.37
C ASP A 88 -17.86 -4.15 8.49
N GLU A 89 -18.28 -3.90 9.73
CA GLU A 89 -19.60 -3.34 10.03
C GLU A 89 -19.69 -1.86 9.64
N GLU A 90 -18.60 -1.10 9.71
CA GLU A 90 -18.56 0.31 9.30
C GLU A 90 -18.72 0.43 7.77
N ALA A 91 -18.09 -0.47 7.00
CA ALA A 91 -18.29 -0.55 5.56
C ALA A 91 -19.76 -0.88 5.20
N VAL A 92 -20.44 -1.72 5.99
CA VAL A 92 -21.88 -1.96 5.81
C VAL A 92 -22.69 -0.69 6.07
N ALA A 93 -22.41 0.04 7.14
CA ALA A 93 -23.08 1.32 7.43
C ALA A 93 -22.85 2.34 6.29
N SER A 94 -21.63 2.40 5.75
CA SER A 94 -21.29 3.23 4.57
C SER A 94 -22.06 2.81 3.32
N LEU A 95 -22.23 1.51 3.09
CA LEU A 95 -23.07 1.01 1.99
C LEU A 95 -24.54 1.40 2.15
N LEU A 96 -25.08 1.34 3.38
CA LEU A 96 -26.46 1.80 3.63
C LEU A 96 -26.61 3.31 3.37
N GLU A 97 -25.59 4.10 3.65
CA GLU A 97 -25.58 5.53 3.33
C GLU A 97 -25.54 5.75 1.81
N THR A 98 -24.77 4.97 1.06
CA THR A 98 -24.77 4.98 -0.41
C THR A 98 -26.17 4.66 -0.97
N ILE A 99 -26.82 3.60 -0.47
CA ILE A 99 -28.19 3.26 -0.86
C ILE A 99 -29.14 4.42 -0.58
N ARG A 100 -29.02 5.07 0.58
CA ARG A 100 -29.83 6.24 0.96
C ARG A 100 -29.64 7.39 -0.04
N GLN A 101 -28.41 7.70 -0.40
CA GLN A 101 -28.08 8.77 -1.35
C GLN A 101 -28.60 8.45 -2.75
N ILE A 102 -28.43 7.24 -3.27
CA ILE A 102 -29.00 6.82 -4.55
C ILE A 102 -30.52 7.06 -4.56
N LEU A 103 -31.21 6.63 -3.52
CA LEU A 103 -32.66 6.74 -3.43
C LEU A 103 -33.16 8.17 -3.12
N SER A 104 -32.28 9.09 -2.69
CA SER A 104 -32.64 10.51 -2.52
C SER A 104 -32.94 11.21 -3.85
N THR A 105 -32.38 10.72 -4.95
CA THR A 105 -32.65 11.23 -6.29
C THR A 105 -33.87 10.51 -6.89
N PRO A 106 -34.98 11.22 -7.21
CA PRO A 106 -36.23 10.60 -7.62
C PRO A 106 -36.18 9.76 -8.92
N THR A 107 -35.21 10.05 -9.80
CA THR A 107 -35.03 9.34 -11.07
C THR A 107 -34.20 8.05 -10.94
N ASN A 108 -33.51 7.86 -9.81
CA ASN A 108 -32.67 6.71 -9.62
C ASN A 108 -33.45 5.47 -9.20
N LYS A 109 -33.13 4.33 -9.81
CA LYS A 109 -33.67 3.01 -9.50
C LYS A 109 -32.52 2.04 -9.27
N LEU A 110 -32.53 1.37 -8.11
CA LEU A 110 -31.45 0.54 -7.61
C LEU A 110 -31.76 -0.94 -7.69
N TYR A 111 -30.79 -1.74 -8.11
CA TYR A 111 -30.77 -3.18 -7.98
C TYR A 111 -29.59 -3.68 -7.18
N LEU A 112 -29.85 -4.42 -6.09
CA LEU A 112 -28.84 -5.03 -5.23
C LEU A 112 -28.90 -6.55 -5.36
N HIS A 113 -27.77 -7.21 -5.54
CA HIS A 113 -27.76 -8.65 -5.78
C HIS A 113 -26.49 -9.33 -5.27
N CYS A 114 -26.61 -10.64 -5.04
CA CYS A 114 -25.48 -11.57 -4.99
C CYS A 114 -25.64 -12.62 -6.10
N TRP A 115 -25.08 -13.82 -5.96
CA TRP A 115 -25.33 -14.89 -6.93
C TRP A 115 -26.80 -15.33 -6.93
N GLY A 116 -27.26 -15.90 -5.80
CA GLY A 116 -28.60 -16.46 -5.69
C GLY A 116 -29.69 -15.50 -5.25
N GLY A 117 -29.36 -14.30 -4.81
CA GLY A 117 -30.31 -13.29 -4.33
C GLY A 117 -30.96 -13.61 -2.97
N VAL A 118 -30.34 -14.45 -2.13
CA VAL A 118 -30.90 -14.94 -0.85
C VAL A 118 -30.00 -14.62 0.34
N GLY A 119 -28.79 -15.20 0.47
CA GLY A 119 -27.93 -15.04 1.63
C GLY A 119 -27.43 -13.62 1.81
N ARG A 120 -26.35 -13.26 1.13
CA ARG A 120 -25.72 -11.92 1.15
C ARG A 120 -26.68 -10.78 0.84
N THR A 121 -27.55 -10.99 -0.14
CA THR A 121 -28.61 -10.03 -0.51
C THR A 121 -29.57 -9.81 0.65
N GLY A 122 -29.97 -10.88 1.33
CA GLY A 122 -30.86 -10.80 2.49
C GLY A 122 -30.27 -10.06 3.66
N GLU A 123 -28.98 -10.26 3.94
CA GLU A 123 -28.26 -9.55 5.01
C GLU A 123 -28.31 -8.04 4.82
N ILE A 124 -27.91 -7.56 3.65
CA ILE A 124 -27.85 -6.11 3.38
C ILE A 124 -29.26 -5.51 3.34
N VAL A 125 -30.25 -6.21 2.78
CA VAL A 125 -31.65 -5.73 2.81
C VAL A 125 -32.22 -5.70 4.22
N ALA A 126 -31.90 -6.67 5.09
CA ALA A 126 -32.31 -6.63 6.49
C ALA A 126 -31.65 -5.47 7.24
N CYS A 127 -30.32 -5.27 7.04
CA CYS A 127 -29.63 -4.11 7.60
C CYS A 127 -30.23 -2.78 7.11
N TRP A 128 -30.66 -2.69 5.84
CA TRP A 128 -31.35 -1.53 5.30
C TRP A 128 -32.65 -1.23 6.05
N TYR A 129 -33.45 -2.27 6.35
CA TYR A 129 -34.67 -2.11 7.15
C TYR A 129 -34.35 -1.75 8.61
N GLY A 130 -33.27 -2.28 9.17
CA GLY A 130 -32.79 -2.00 10.52
C GLY A 130 -32.40 -0.54 10.78
N ARG A 131 -32.32 0.31 9.74
CA ARG A 131 -32.16 1.77 9.92
C ARG A 131 -33.36 2.43 10.61
N SER A 132 -34.53 1.82 10.57
CA SER A 132 -35.77 2.35 11.14
C SER A 132 -36.60 1.32 11.92
N LEU A 133 -36.20 0.06 11.96
CA LEU A 133 -36.86 -1.05 12.62
C LEU A 133 -35.87 -1.76 13.53
N PHE A 134 -36.35 -2.34 14.64
CA PHE A 134 -35.51 -3.24 15.46
C PHE A 134 -35.14 -4.50 14.66
N SER A 135 -34.10 -5.18 15.12
CA SER A 135 -33.48 -6.27 14.38
C SER A 135 -34.44 -7.39 13.97
N ASP A 136 -35.34 -7.83 14.88
CA ASP A 136 -36.33 -8.86 14.56
C ASP A 136 -37.42 -8.35 13.61
N GLU A 137 -37.89 -7.11 13.76
CA GLU A 137 -38.84 -6.47 12.85
C GLU A 137 -38.27 -6.31 11.44
N ALA A 138 -36.98 -5.97 11.33
CA ALA A 138 -36.26 -5.86 10.07
C ALA A 138 -36.18 -7.22 9.34
N LEU A 139 -35.90 -8.29 10.08
CA LEU A 139 -35.89 -9.66 9.57
C LEU A 139 -37.29 -10.13 9.14
N ASP A 140 -38.34 -9.83 9.93
CA ASP A 140 -39.72 -10.14 9.58
C ASP A 140 -40.22 -9.38 8.33
N LYS A 141 -39.80 -8.10 8.23
CA LYS A 141 -40.08 -7.31 7.03
C LYS A 141 -39.39 -7.88 5.80
N LEU A 142 -38.14 -8.32 5.92
CA LEU A 142 -37.43 -9.01 4.85
C LEU A 142 -38.15 -10.29 4.41
N GLN A 143 -38.56 -11.15 5.35
CA GLN A 143 -39.31 -12.36 5.05
C GLN A 143 -40.62 -12.04 4.29
N THR A 144 -41.28 -10.94 4.68
CA THR A 144 -42.54 -10.53 4.05
C THR A 144 -42.34 -10.11 2.61
N VAL A 145 -41.35 -9.28 2.29
CA VAL A 145 -41.09 -8.83 0.91
C VAL A 145 -40.50 -9.93 0.04
N PHE A 146 -39.78 -10.87 0.63
CA PHE A 146 -39.21 -12.02 -0.09
C PHE A 146 -40.27 -13.00 -0.58
N LYS A 147 -41.49 -13.00 -0.04
CA LYS A 147 -42.62 -13.83 -0.54
C LYS A 147 -42.89 -13.60 -2.01
N ASP A 148 -42.57 -12.43 -2.54
CA ASP A 148 -42.69 -12.11 -3.95
C ASP A 148 -41.65 -12.81 -4.84
N ASN A 149 -40.58 -13.33 -4.26
CA ASN A 149 -39.56 -14.10 -4.98
C ASN A 149 -39.96 -15.58 -4.99
N PRO A 150 -40.06 -16.27 -6.15
CA PRO A 150 -40.42 -17.69 -6.21
C PRO A 150 -39.56 -18.59 -5.31
N LYS A 151 -38.29 -18.23 -5.06
CA LYS A 151 -37.39 -18.98 -4.16
C LYS A 151 -37.88 -19.04 -2.71
N SER A 152 -38.80 -18.15 -2.30
CA SER A 152 -39.39 -18.15 -0.96
C SER A 152 -40.11 -19.44 -0.61
N ALA A 153 -40.56 -20.21 -1.64
CA ALA A 153 -41.21 -21.50 -1.44
C ALA A 153 -40.28 -22.59 -0.87
N TRP A 154 -38.94 -22.46 -1.05
CA TRP A 154 -37.94 -23.48 -0.62
C TRP A 154 -36.65 -22.90 -0.01
N ARG A 155 -36.47 -21.58 0.08
CA ARG A 155 -35.31 -20.91 0.67
C ARG A 155 -35.76 -19.95 1.77
N LYS A 156 -34.96 -19.85 2.83
CA LYS A 156 -35.06 -18.81 3.87
C LYS A 156 -34.14 -17.66 3.56
N ILE A 157 -34.50 -16.46 3.97
CA ILE A 157 -33.72 -15.24 3.78
C ILE A 157 -33.52 -14.48 5.12
N PRO A 158 -32.30 -14.13 5.58
CA PRO A 158 -31.02 -14.64 5.09
C PRO A 158 -30.93 -16.15 5.17
N GLU A 159 -29.93 -16.74 4.49
CA GLU A 159 -29.87 -18.17 4.23
C GLU A 159 -29.46 -19.02 5.44
N ASN A 160 -28.60 -18.48 6.32
CA ASN A 160 -28.05 -19.21 7.44
C ASN A 160 -28.06 -18.40 8.75
N GLN A 161 -27.82 -19.11 9.89
CA GLN A 161 -27.91 -18.52 11.22
C GLN A 161 -26.82 -17.49 11.51
N SER A 162 -25.62 -17.62 10.92
CA SER A 162 -24.54 -16.65 11.12
C SER A 162 -24.87 -15.32 10.46
N GLN A 163 -25.52 -15.34 9.31
CA GLN A 163 -26.04 -14.15 8.63
C GLN A 163 -27.15 -13.46 9.45
N VAL A 164 -28.07 -14.23 10.01
CA VAL A 164 -29.11 -13.70 10.91
C VAL A 164 -28.49 -13.07 12.17
N ALA A 165 -27.49 -13.74 12.76
CA ALA A 165 -26.79 -13.22 13.94
C ALA A 165 -26.04 -11.92 13.64
N PHE A 166 -25.38 -11.84 12.48
CA PHE A 166 -24.73 -10.61 12.01
C PHE A 166 -25.75 -9.47 11.88
N VAL A 167 -26.88 -9.69 11.22
CA VAL A 167 -27.91 -8.66 11.08
C VAL A 167 -28.38 -8.12 12.43
N ARG A 168 -28.63 -9.02 13.40
CA ARG A 168 -29.04 -8.59 14.75
C ARG A 168 -27.97 -7.74 15.41
N GLY A 169 -26.75 -8.20 15.46
CA GLY A 169 -25.64 -7.45 16.07
C GLY A 169 -25.41 -6.10 15.42
N PHE A 170 -25.41 -6.06 14.08
CA PHE A 170 -25.24 -4.82 13.33
C PHE A 170 -26.38 -3.83 13.57
N VAL A 171 -27.65 -4.29 13.47
CA VAL A 171 -28.82 -3.40 13.68
C VAL A 171 -28.85 -2.84 15.08
N ASP A 172 -28.55 -3.63 16.10
CA ASP A 172 -28.51 -3.17 17.49
C ASP A 172 -27.45 -2.07 17.68
N LYS A 173 -26.24 -2.22 17.13
CA LYS A 173 -25.19 -1.19 17.13
C LYS A 173 -25.59 0.05 16.33
N TYR A 174 -26.18 -0.14 15.15
CA TYR A 174 -26.65 0.96 14.31
C TYR A 174 -27.70 1.81 15.04
N GLN A 175 -28.66 1.19 15.71
CA GLN A 175 -29.68 1.86 16.51
C GLN A 175 -29.09 2.53 17.77
N ALA A 176 -28.03 1.98 18.35
CA ALA A 176 -27.28 2.61 19.44
C ALA A 176 -26.49 3.85 18.99
N GLY A 177 -26.29 4.01 17.68
CA GLY A 177 -25.60 5.16 17.10
C GLY A 177 -24.08 4.98 17.01
N ASP A 178 -23.60 3.74 16.97
CA ASP A 178 -22.16 3.45 16.85
C ASP A 178 -21.57 3.87 15.49
N PHE A 179 -22.41 4.00 14.46
CA PHE A 179 -22.01 4.39 13.09
C PHE A 179 -22.48 5.81 12.75
N LYS A 180 -22.10 6.80 13.57
CA LYS A 180 -22.38 8.21 13.28
C LYS A 180 -21.36 8.76 12.29
N ASP A 181 -21.84 9.56 11.35
CA ASP A 181 -21.01 10.31 10.38
C ASP A 181 -20.24 9.45 9.36
N VAL A 182 -20.70 8.22 9.10
CA VAL A 182 -20.11 7.38 8.05
C VAL A 182 -20.29 8.03 6.68
N GLN A 183 -19.23 8.02 5.90
CA GLN A 183 -19.28 8.46 4.52
C GLN A 183 -19.91 7.37 3.64
N PRO A 184 -20.52 7.75 2.50
CA PRO A 184 -21.02 6.78 1.54
C PRO A 184 -19.95 5.79 1.09
N TYR A 185 -20.28 4.52 1.01
CA TYR A 185 -19.40 3.52 0.41
C TYR A 185 -19.26 3.79 -1.08
N MET A 186 -18.05 3.88 -1.53
CA MET A 186 -17.69 3.96 -2.94
C MET A 186 -17.01 2.66 -3.33
N GLY A 187 -17.31 2.14 -4.50
CA GLY A 187 -16.52 1.07 -5.10
C GLY A 187 -15.08 1.53 -5.31
N ASP A 188 -14.14 0.59 -5.37
CA ASP A 188 -12.71 0.93 -5.39
C ASP A 188 -12.32 1.91 -6.52
N GLU A 189 -12.91 1.78 -7.70
CA GLU A 189 -12.67 2.72 -8.82
C GLU A 189 -13.30 4.09 -8.59
N GLU A 190 -14.52 4.15 -8.03
CA GLU A 190 -15.20 5.41 -7.71
C GLU A 190 -14.49 6.14 -6.58
N TYR A 191 -13.97 5.38 -5.61
CA TYR A 191 -13.18 5.93 -4.50
C TYR A 191 -11.85 6.51 -4.98
N LEU A 192 -11.15 5.84 -5.90
CA LEU A 192 -9.94 6.39 -6.52
C LEU A 192 -10.24 7.68 -7.28
N ALA A 193 -11.32 7.73 -8.07
CA ALA A 193 -11.75 8.94 -8.76
C ALA A 193 -12.18 10.06 -7.79
N TYR A 194 -12.82 9.70 -6.68
CA TYR A 194 -13.17 10.65 -5.62
C TYR A 194 -11.92 11.22 -4.96
N ILE A 195 -10.95 10.38 -4.61
CA ILE A 195 -9.65 10.80 -4.08
C ILE A 195 -8.99 11.76 -5.08
N GLU A 196 -8.88 11.40 -6.33
CA GLU A 196 -8.31 12.26 -7.38
C GLU A 196 -8.99 13.65 -7.38
N LYS A 197 -10.31 13.69 -7.33
CA LYS A 197 -11.08 14.94 -7.30
C LYS A 197 -10.84 15.77 -6.02
N GLN A 198 -10.80 15.12 -4.85
CA GLN A 198 -10.50 15.82 -3.59
C GLN A 198 -9.10 16.40 -3.59
N ILE A 199 -8.14 15.65 -4.14
CA ILE A 199 -6.76 16.08 -4.34
C ILE A 199 -6.72 17.35 -5.17
N TYR A 200 -7.31 17.34 -6.38
CA TYR A 200 -7.32 18.51 -7.26
C TYR A 200 -7.96 19.73 -6.59
N SER A 201 -8.99 19.53 -5.77
CA SER A 201 -9.66 20.65 -5.09
C SER A 201 -8.88 21.22 -3.89
N ARG A 202 -8.03 20.42 -3.23
CA ARG A 202 -7.22 20.85 -2.07
C ARG A 202 -5.81 21.31 -2.44
N VAL A 203 -5.26 20.79 -3.54
CA VAL A 203 -3.85 20.99 -3.98
C VAL A 203 -3.69 22.14 -4.97
N ILE A 204 -4.78 22.74 -5.48
CA ILE A 204 -4.71 23.99 -6.27
C ILE A 204 -5.10 25.15 -5.35
N PRO A 205 -4.17 25.76 -4.61
CA PRO A 205 -4.41 27.07 -4.04
C PRO A 205 -4.48 28.08 -5.19
N ASP A 206 -5.33 29.05 -5.05
CA ASP A 206 -5.43 30.21 -5.92
C ASP A 206 -4.02 30.75 -6.29
N ASN A 207 -3.69 30.78 -7.56
CA ASN A 207 -2.38 31.16 -8.12
C ASN A 207 -1.90 32.57 -7.76
N ASN A 208 -2.52 33.28 -6.83
CA ASN A 208 -2.23 34.66 -6.48
C ASN A 208 -1.45 34.89 -5.17
N ALA A 209 -1.22 33.84 -4.35
CA ALA A 209 -0.50 34.00 -3.09
C ALA A 209 1.01 33.69 -3.17
N GLU A 210 1.52 33.12 -4.27
CA GLU A 210 2.89 32.60 -4.38
C GLU A 210 3.95 33.63 -4.81
N LYS A 211 3.66 34.91 -4.84
CA LYS A 211 4.57 35.92 -5.49
C LYS A 211 5.55 36.65 -4.57
N GLN A 212 5.73 36.32 -3.30
CA GLN A 212 6.60 37.15 -2.42
C GLN A 212 7.42 36.47 -1.34
N VAL A 213 7.88 35.24 -1.54
CA VAL A 213 8.99 34.71 -0.70
C VAL A 213 10.11 34.33 -1.65
N MET A 214 11.32 34.82 -1.41
CA MET A 214 12.53 34.31 -2.07
C MET A 214 12.74 32.89 -1.58
N MET A 215 12.16 31.92 -2.33
CA MET A 215 12.20 30.49 -2.01
C MET A 215 13.58 29.96 -2.41
N THR A 216 14.23 29.27 -1.49
CA THR A 216 15.43 28.50 -1.82
C THR A 216 15.04 27.31 -2.67
N LYS A 217 15.55 27.29 -3.89
CA LYS A 217 15.31 26.19 -4.82
C LYS A 217 15.92 24.91 -4.30
N TYR A 218 15.14 23.80 -4.28
CA TYR A 218 15.70 22.49 -4.00
C TYR A 218 16.68 22.08 -5.10
N GLU A 219 17.84 21.61 -4.74
CA GLU A 219 18.87 21.12 -5.66
C GLU A 219 19.38 19.76 -5.18
N TYR A 220 19.21 18.72 -6.02
CA TYR A 220 19.77 17.41 -5.74
C TYR A 220 21.28 17.39 -5.96
N ASN A 221 22.03 17.02 -4.96
CA ASN A 221 23.47 16.95 -4.98
C ASN A 221 23.98 15.75 -4.14
N LEU A 222 25.30 15.59 -4.02
CA LEU A 222 25.91 14.49 -3.27
C LEU A 222 25.48 14.49 -1.79
N ASP A 223 25.38 15.66 -1.17
CA ASP A 223 24.93 15.79 0.23
C ASP A 223 23.52 15.22 0.44
N LYS A 224 22.59 15.47 -0.49
CA LYS A 224 21.23 14.92 -0.48
C LYS A 224 21.22 13.40 -0.68
N CYS A 225 22.09 12.89 -1.54
CA CYS A 225 22.23 11.45 -1.76
C CYS A 225 22.74 10.73 -0.51
N ILE A 226 23.80 11.26 0.09
CA ILE A 226 24.34 10.72 1.36
C ILE A 226 23.30 10.86 2.45
N GLY A 227 22.62 12.01 2.52
CA GLY A 227 21.55 12.27 3.47
C GLY A 227 20.43 11.23 3.42
N CYS A 228 20.01 10.81 2.23
CA CYS A 228 18.99 9.78 2.05
C CYS A 228 19.43 8.43 2.64
N ILE A 229 20.63 7.95 2.30
CA ILE A 229 21.12 6.64 2.76
C ILE A 229 21.45 6.65 4.25
N VAL A 230 22.19 7.65 4.71
CA VAL A 230 22.56 7.78 6.14
C VAL A 230 21.33 8.10 6.98
N GLY A 231 20.43 8.95 6.50
CA GLY A 231 19.18 9.28 7.20
C GLY A 231 18.30 8.06 7.42
N GLY A 232 18.18 7.18 6.41
CA GLY A 232 17.49 5.91 6.55
C GLY A 232 18.13 5.02 7.61
N ALA A 233 19.45 4.88 7.59
CA ALA A 233 20.19 4.10 8.60
C ALA A 233 20.09 4.70 10.01
N VAL A 234 19.99 6.02 10.15
CA VAL A 234 19.74 6.70 11.43
C VAL A 234 18.35 6.38 11.95
N GLY A 235 17.33 6.45 11.08
CA GLY A 235 15.95 6.10 11.45
C GLY A 235 15.82 4.64 11.88
N ASP A 236 16.40 3.72 11.12
CA ASP A 236 16.50 2.28 11.44
C ASP A 236 17.18 2.07 12.80
N ALA A 237 18.40 2.58 13.00
CA ALA A 237 19.16 2.40 14.24
C ALA A 237 18.48 3.05 15.48
N LEU A 238 17.65 4.07 15.29
CA LEU A 238 16.85 4.67 16.35
C LEU A 238 15.63 3.82 16.68
N GLY A 239 14.99 3.23 15.68
CA GLY A 239 13.79 2.41 15.82
C GLY A 239 14.07 0.98 16.28
N TYR A 240 15.17 0.37 15.85
CA TYR A 240 15.50 -1.02 16.12
C TYR A 240 15.42 -1.43 17.60
N PRO A 241 15.90 -0.64 18.59
CA PRO A 241 15.79 -1.00 20.00
C PRO A 241 14.36 -1.05 20.55
N VAL A 242 13.41 -0.42 19.86
CA VAL A 242 12.00 -0.32 20.29
C VAL A 242 11.04 -1.09 19.38
N GLU A 243 11.52 -1.67 18.29
CA GLU A 243 10.81 -2.68 17.51
C GLU A 243 10.25 -3.76 18.45
N PHE A 244 9.14 -4.33 18.21
CA PHE A 244 8.44 -5.32 19.06
C PHE A 244 7.93 -4.81 20.42
N ARG A 245 8.02 -3.51 20.76
CA ARG A 245 7.31 -2.97 21.93
C ARG A 245 5.80 -2.98 21.65
N ARG A 246 5.02 -3.43 22.66
CA ARG A 246 3.57 -3.64 22.49
C ARG A 246 2.76 -2.35 22.60
N SER A 247 3.38 -1.29 23.12
CA SER A 247 2.74 0.02 23.29
C SER A 247 3.78 1.11 23.45
N PHE A 248 3.41 2.33 23.10
CA PHE A 248 4.23 3.51 23.39
C PHE A 248 4.51 3.64 24.91
N TYR A 249 3.59 3.17 25.75
CA TYR A 249 3.82 3.18 27.20
C TYR A 249 5.06 2.34 27.60
N GLU A 250 5.30 1.18 26.98
CA GLU A 250 6.51 0.39 27.25
C GLU A 250 7.79 1.15 26.84
N ILE A 251 7.74 1.89 25.70
CA ILE A 251 8.85 2.74 25.27
C ILE A 251 9.09 3.86 26.30
N GLN A 252 8.03 4.51 26.78
CA GLN A 252 8.12 5.57 27.81
C GLN A 252 8.70 5.08 29.13
N GLN A 253 8.42 3.83 29.53
CA GLN A 253 9.00 3.25 30.76
C GLN A 253 10.52 3.08 30.64
N GLU A 254 11.04 2.81 29.45
CA GLU A 254 12.48 2.58 29.21
C GLU A 254 13.22 3.88 28.87
N TYR A 255 12.63 4.78 28.09
CA TYR A 255 13.29 5.96 27.52
C TYR A 255 12.76 7.32 28.07
N GLY A 256 11.76 7.29 28.93
CA GLY A 256 11.13 8.51 29.49
C GLY A 256 9.91 8.98 28.72
N PRO A 257 9.24 10.07 29.20
CA PRO A 257 7.92 10.48 28.70
C PRO A 257 7.86 10.82 27.21
N ALA A 258 8.98 11.24 26.61
CA ALA A 258 9.06 11.58 25.19
C ALA A 258 9.32 10.35 24.29
N GLY A 259 9.51 9.16 24.87
CA GLY A 259 9.96 7.98 24.15
C GLY A 259 11.45 8.03 23.80
N ILE A 260 11.85 7.22 22.81
CA ILE A 260 13.24 7.17 22.35
C ILE A 260 13.52 8.37 21.43
N SER A 261 14.56 9.16 21.74
CA SER A 261 15.04 10.28 20.93
C SER A 261 16.56 10.29 20.76
N ARG A 262 17.23 9.30 21.34
CA ARG A 262 18.68 9.09 21.22
C ARG A 262 18.95 7.61 21.02
N PHE A 263 20.03 7.30 20.32
CA PHE A 263 20.44 5.92 20.09
C PHE A 263 20.64 5.14 21.39
N ARG A 264 20.24 3.91 21.38
CA ARG A 264 20.73 2.91 22.33
C ARG A 264 22.09 2.43 21.86
N LEU A 265 23.14 2.92 22.51
CA LEU A 265 24.51 2.55 22.16
C LEU A 265 24.88 1.19 22.77
N SER A 266 25.67 0.40 22.04
CA SER A 266 26.37 -0.78 22.52
C SER A 266 27.54 -0.42 23.41
N GLU A 267 28.24 -1.41 23.98
CA GLU A 267 29.39 -1.19 24.89
C GLU A 267 30.54 -0.41 24.25
N ASP A 268 30.70 -0.52 22.93
CA ASP A 268 31.72 0.21 22.15
C ASP A 268 31.30 1.62 21.73
N GLY A 269 30.10 2.07 22.13
CA GLY A 269 29.56 3.38 21.81
C GLY A 269 28.90 3.48 20.45
N THR A 270 28.59 2.36 19.80
CA THR A 270 28.03 2.31 18.46
C THR A 270 26.51 2.03 18.48
N ALA A 271 25.75 2.72 17.66
CA ALA A 271 24.35 2.42 17.37
C ALA A 271 24.26 1.45 16.19
N HIS A 272 23.63 0.32 16.44
CA HIS A 272 23.45 -0.71 15.42
C HIS A 272 22.13 -0.54 14.69
N PHE A 273 22.17 -0.65 13.38
CA PHE A 273 20.97 -0.74 12.52
C PHE A 273 20.55 -2.22 12.33
N SER A 274 19.33 -2.43 11.87
CA SER A 274 18.70 -3.73 11.62
C SER A 274 19.03 -4.30 10.23
N ASP A 275 18.27 -5.32 9.79
CA ASP A 275 18.34 -5.85 8.42
C ASP A 275 17.84 -4.85 7.37
N ASP A 276 17.07 -3.84 7.73
CA ASP A 276 16.60 -2.77 6.84
C ASP A 276 17.76 -2.07 6.13
N THR A 277 18.70 -1.56 6.90
CA THR A 277 19.90 -0.91 6.36
C THR A 277 20.84 -1.90 5.71
N GLN A 278 21.00 -3.11 6.28
CA GLN A 278 21.81 -4.15 5.64
C GLN A 278 21.27 -4.43 4.22
N MET A 279 19.97 -4.70 4.06
CA MET A 279 19.39 -4.99 2.75
C MET A 279 19.38 -3.76 1.82
N THR A 280 19.29 -2.54 2.34
CA THR A 280 19.47 -1.30 1.57
C THR A 280 20.85 -1.24 0.92
N LEU A 281 21.92 -1.56 1.66
CA LEU A 281 23.28 -1.63 1.13
C LEU A 281 23.40 -2.70 0.03
N PHE A 282 22.83 -3.89 0.26
CA PHE A 282 22.85 -4.96 -0.74
C PHE A 282 22.00 -4.64 -1.96
N THR A 283 20.91 -3.87 -1.84
CA THR A 283 20.18 -3.32 -3.01
C THR A 283 21.09 -2.44 -3.85
N ALA A 284 21.76 -1.48 -3.22
CA ALA A 284 22.71 -0.59 -3.90
C ALA A 284 23.83 -1.35 -4.61
N SER A 285 24.42 -2.34 -3.94
CA SER A 285 25.48 -3.19 -4.51
C SER A 285 25.00 -3.94 -5.77
N GLY A 286 23.82 -4.55 -5.72
CA GLY A 286 23.25 -5.28 -6.86
C GLY A 286 22.96 -4.37 -8.06
N LEU A 287 22.47 -3.15 -7.81
CA LEU A 287 22.22 -2.15 -8.85
C LEU A 287 23.54 -1.72 -9.54
N MET A 288 24.54 -1.39 -8.77
CA MET A 288 25.84 -0.97 -9.31
C MET A 288 26.56 -2.11 -10.03
N GLN A 289 26.36 -3.36 -9.58
CA GLN A 289 26.85 -4.54 -10.31
C GLN A 289 26.14 -4.67 -11.66
N ALA A 290 24.81 -4.60 -11.71
CA ALA A 290 24.05 -4.71 -12.96
C ALA A 290 24.51 -3.67 -14.00
N ALA A 291 24.65 -2.41 -13.59
CA ALA A 291 25.13 -1.34 -14.44
C ALA A 291 26.57 -1.58 -14.93
N SER A 292 27.43 -2.09 -14.05
CA SER A 292 28.82 -2.37 -14.37
C SER A 292 28.95 -3.51 -15.40
N GLU A 293 28.17 -4.57 -15.25
CA GLU A 293 28.12 -5.66 -16.23
C GLU A 293 27.66 -5.16 -17.60
N LEU A 294 26.60 -4.34 -17.64
CA LEU A 294 26.08 -3.78 -18.88
C LEU A 294 27.09 -2.81 -19.54
N LYS A 295 27.61 -1.83 -18.78
CA LYS A 295 28.45 -0.75 -19.31
C LYS A 295 29.88 -1.17 -19.60
N LEU A 296 30.48 -2.05 -18.80
CA LEU A 296 31.89 -2.37 -18.85
C LEU A 296 32.20 -3.73 -19.53
N ARG A 297 31.25 -4.65 -19.49
CA ARG A 297 31.40 -5.98 -20.11
C ARG A 297 30.47 -6.18 -21.29
N GLY A 298 29.45 -5.32 -21.48
CA GLY A 298 28.46 -5.45 -22.54
C GLY A 298 27.51 -6.63 -22.34
N PHE A 299 27.43 -7.16 -21.13
CA PHE A 299 26.55 -8.26 -20.77
C PHE A 299 25.27 -7.76 -20.12
N GLY A 300 24.15 -8.29 -20.59
CA GLY A 300 22.85 -8.02 -20.00
C GLY A 300 22.04 -6.97 -20.77
N ASP A 301 20.80 -6.87 -20.39
CA ASP A 301 19.87 -5.82 -20.79
C ASP A 301 19.16 -5.28 -19.54
N GLU A 302 18.25 -4.34 -19.74
CA GLU A 302 17.47 -3.74 -18.66
C GLU A 302 16.69 -4.77 -17.83
N ARG A 303 16.38 -5.95 -18.36
CA ARG A 303 15.67 -7.03 -17.65
C ARG A 303 16.52 -7.74 -16.61
N ASN A 304 17.84 -7.59 -16.64
CA ASN A 304 18.75 -8.27 -15.72
C ASN A 304 18.95 -7.58 -14.37
N TRP A 305 18.44 -6.37 -14.19
CA TRP A 305 18.65 -5.61 -12.95
C TRP A 305 18.07 -6.31 -11.71
N GLN A 306 16.85 -6.81 -11.80
CA GLN A 306 16.23 -7.59 -10.72
C GLN A 306 17.07 -8.83 -10.37
N TYR A 307 17.66 -9.49 -11.38
CA TYR A 307 18.52 -10.65 -11.16
C TYR A 307 19.76 -10.28 -10.31
N TYR A 308 20.49 -9.21 -10.66
CA TYR A 308 21.68 -8.81 -9.90
C TYR A 308 21.34 -8.36 -8.47
N VAL A 309 20.24 -7.65 -8.27
CA VAL A 309 19.76 -7.33 -6.93
C VAL A 309 19.40 -8.60 -6.17
N GLY A 310 18.73 -9.56 -6.80
CA GLY A 310 18.43 -10.86 -6.23
C GLY A 310 19.68 -11.64 -5.81
N GLN A 311 20.74 -11.63 -6.64
CA GLN A 311 22.02 -12.25 -6.28
C GLN A 311 22.68 -11.55 -5.09
N SER A 312 22.64 -10.23 -5.04
CA SER A 312 23.14 -9.46 -3.90
C SER A 312 22.35 -9.79 -2.62
N TYR A 313 21.04 -10.00 -2.70
CA TYR A 313 20.24 -10.47 -1.55
C TYR A 313 20.56 -11.90 -1.14
N VAL A 314 20.93 -12.77 -2.06
CA VAL A 314 21.44 -14.11 -1.74
C VAL A 314 22.76 -14.00 -0.97
N ASP A 315 23.65 -13.06 -1.34
CA ASP A 315 24.87 -12.80 -0.55
C ASP A 315 24.49 -12.34 0.87
N TRP A 316 23.56 -11.39 1.02
CA TRP A 316 23.04 -11.00 2.35
C TRP A 316 22.44 -12.18 3.11
N TYR A 317 21.65 -13.03 2.47
CA TYR A 317 21.10 -14.23 3.12
C TYR A 317 22.21 -15.10 3.73
N TRP A 318 23.31 -15.28 3.01
CA TRP A 318 24.44 -16.07 3.52
C TRP A 318 25.18 -15.37 4.67
N THR A 319 25.20 -14.05 4.76
CA THR A 319 25.72 -13.36 5.96
C THR A 319 24.90 -13.67 7.21
N GLN A 320 23.60 -13.99 7.03
CA GLN A 320 22.70 -14.32 8.14
C GLN A 320 22.76 -15.80 8.56
N GLN A 321 23.57 -16.63 7.87
CA GLN A 321 23.72 -18.05 8.17
C GLN A 321 25.04 -18.32 8.91
N ASN A 322 24.96 -18.92 10.08
CA ASN A 322 26.14 -19.25 10.91
C ASN A 322 27.06 -20.35 10.32
N ASN A 323 26.87 -20.73 9.07
CA ASN A 323 27.42 -21.95 8.48
C ASN A 323 28.69 -21.73 7.65
N GLY A 324 29.56 -20.81 7.91
CA GLY A 324 30.97 -20.71 7.41
C GLY A 324 31.38 -21.30 6.03
N HIS A 325 30.44 -21.80 5.22
CA HIS A 325 30.69 -22.60 4.03
C HIS A 325 30.44 -21.91 2.69
N PHE A 326 30.10 -20.64 2.68
CA PHE A 326 29.87 -19.94 1.42
C PHE A 326 31.19 -19.49 0.80
N LYS A 327 31.55 -20.06 -0.34
CA LYS A 327 32.86 -19.85 -0.98
C LYS A 327 32.84 -18.82 -2.12
N ARG A 328 31.69 -18.30 -2.52
CA ARG A 328 31.59 -17.40 -3.66
C ARG A 328 30.44 -16.40 -3.45
N HIS A 329 30.80 -15.14 -3.33
CA HIS A 329 29.88 -14.00 -3.26
C HIS A 329 30.09 -13.09 -4.49
N THR A 330 29.11 -12.23 -4.74
CA THR A 330 29.11 -11.26 -5.84
C THR A 330 29.23 -9.83 -5.33
N SER A 331 28.83 -9.59 -4.08
CA SER A 331 28.90 -8.28 -3.45
C SER A 331 30.11 -8.16 -2.54
N TRP A 332 30.87 -7.08 -2.68
CA TRP A 332 31.99 -6.74 -1.80
C TRP A 332 31.58 -6.51 -0.34
N LEU A 333 30.30 -6.18 -0.13
CA LEU A 333 29.73 -6.01 1.21
C LEU A 333 29.77 -7.32 2.03
N PHE A 334 29.83 -8.45 1.37
CA PHE A 334 29.97 -9.75 2.03
C PHE A 334 31.29 -9.87 2.83
N GLU A 335 32.31 -9.09 2.47
CA GLU A 335 33.61 -9.09 3.18
C GLU A 335 33.60 -8.20 4.43
N ILE A 336 32.49 -7.51 4.75
CA ILE A 336 32.36 -6.63 5.93
C ILE A 336 31.79 -7.43 7.10
N PRO A 337 32.59 -7.65 8.18
CA PRO A 337 32.18 -8.54 9.28
C PRO A 337 30.91 -8.11 10.01
N GLU A 338 30.69 -6.81 10.18
CA GLU A 338 29.55 -6.24 10.88
C GLU A 338 28.23 -6.59 10.20
N LEU A 339 28.23 -6.75 8.86
CA LEU A 339 27.05 -7.15 8.08
C LEU A 339 26.70 -8.63 8.24
N HIS A 340 27.53 -9.43 8.93
CA HIS A 340 27.21 -10.82 9.31
C HIS A 340 26.45 -10.90 10.63
N SER A 341 26.19 -9.77 11.28
CA SER A 341 25.37 -9.73 12.49
C SER A 341 23.90 -9.93 12.16
N ARG A 342 23.27 -10.91 12.82
CA ARG A 342 21.85 -11.18 12.66
C ARG A 342 21.03 -10.24 13.53
N ARG A 343 20.29 -9.32 12.92
CA ARG A 343 19.57 -8.24 13.60
C ARG A 343 18.13 -8.10 13.05
N GLY A 344 17.23 -8.91 13.60
CA GLY A 344 15.82 -8.85 13.27
C GLY A 344 15.40 -9.33 11.88
N PRO A 345 16.20 -10.16 11.12
CA PRO A 345 15.87 -10.41 9.73
C PRO A 345 14.48 -11.01 9.55
N GLY A 346 13.69 -10.37 8.69
CA GLY A 346 12.32 -10.77 8.39
C GLY A 346 12.21 -12.22 7.91
N THR A 347 11.30 -13.00 8.51
CA THR A 347 11.09 -14.42 8.16
C THR A 347 10.74 -14.60 6.68
N THR A 348 9.94 -13.69 6.10
CA THR A 348 9.58 -13.73 4.67
C THR A 348 10.82 -13.56 3.80
N CYS A 349 11.70 -12.60 4.12
CA CYS A 349 12.96 -12.39 3.39
C CYS A 349 13.83 -13.65 3.44
N LEU A 350 14.06 -14.21 4.63
CA LEU A 350 14.91 -15.40 4.78
C LEU A 350 14.34 -16.62 4.06
N ASN A 351 13.03 -16.87 4.14
CA ASN A 351 12.41 -18.01 3.47
C ASN A 351 12.47 -17.88 1.95
N SER A 352 12.10 -16.72 1.41
CA SER A 352 12.15 -16.48 -0.03
C SER A 352 13.55 -16.59 -0.60
N LEU A 353 14.55 -16.04 0.10
CA LEU A 353 15.95 -16.13 -0.34
C LEU A 353 16.51 -17.56 -0.21
N ARG A 354 16.10 -18.32 0.82
CA ARG A 354 16.41 -19.75 0.90
C ARG A 354 15.87 -20.49 -0.32
N ASP A 355 14.63 -20.25 -0.70
CA ASP A 355 14.00 -20.91 -1.84
C ASP A 355 14.76 -20.57 -3.14
N ILE A 356 15.14 -19.31 -3.35
CA ILE A 356 15.99 -18.88 -4.47
C ILE A 356 17.33 -19.63 -4.48
N THR A 357 17.99 -19.84 -3.32
CA THR A 357 19.25 -20.62 -3.26
C THR A 357 19.08 -22.08 -3.67
N GLN A 358 17.87 -22.59 -3.64
CA GLN A 358 17.48 -23.94 -4.05
C GLN A 358 16.96 -24.00 -5.50
N GLY A 359 16.93 -22.86 -6.21
CA GLY A 359 16.39 -22.76 -7.57
C GLY A 359 14.88 -22.81 -7.62
N ILE A 360 14.21 -22.45 -6.53
CA ILE A 360 12.75 -22.36 -6.40
C ILE A 360 12.35 -20.90 -6.46
N ASP A 361 11.41 -20.54 -7.33
CA ASP A 361 10.81 -19.21 -7.33
C ASP A 361 9.93 -19.04 -6.09
N PRO A 362 10.14 -17.96 -5.27
CA PRO A 362 9.36 -17.75 -4.08
C PRO A 362 7.90 -17.47 -4.42
N GLU A 363 6.98 -18.16 -3.75
CA GLU A 363 5.54 -17.92 -3.81
C GLU A 363 5.01 -17.68 -2.40
N ASN A 364 4.50 -16.48 -2.15
CA ASN A 364 3.89 -16.13 -0.88
C ASN A 364 2.83 -15.03 -1.06
N ASN A 365 2.08 -14.76 -0.01
CA ASN A 365 1.08 -13.68 0.01
C ASN A 365 1.45 -12.64 1.09
N SER A 366 2.75 -12.36 1.25
CA SER A 366 3.24 -11.43 2.25
C SER A 366 3.05 -9.99 1.82
N LYS A 367 2.41 -9.21 2.67
CA LYS A 367 2.30 -7.75 2.60
C LYS A 367 3.40 -7.04 3.41
N GLY A 368 4.34 -7.79 3.99
CA GLY A 368 5.33 -7.29 4.96
C GLY A 368 6.13 -6.07 4.48
N CYS A 369 6.59 -5.26 5.43
CA CYS A 369 7.41 -4.07 5.22
C CYS A 369 8.80 -4.34 4.62
N GLY A 370 9.32 -5.57 4.74
CA GLY A 370 10.64 -5.96 4.23
C GLY A 370 10.85 -5.73 2.72
N GLY A 371 9.77 -5.50 1.95
CA GLY A 371 9.87 -5.10 0.54
C GLY A 371 10.22 -3.63 0.35
N ILE A 372 9.61 -2.72 1.13
CA ILE A 372 9.75 -1.27 0.97
C ILE A 372 11.00 -0.70 1.67
N MET A 373 11.38 -1.25 2.83
CA MET A 373 12.43 -0.73 3.71
C MET A 373 13.79 -0.49 3.01
N ARG A 374 14.06 -1.20 1.91
CA ARG A 374 15.37 -1.36 1.28
C ARG A 374 15.52 -0.76 -0.11
N VAL A 375 14.48 -0.13 -0.69
CA VAL A 375 14.46 0.22 -2.13
C VAL A 375 14.95 1.64 -2.44
N ALA A 376 15.22 2.48 -1.46
CA ALA A 376 15.65 3.86 -1.66
C ALA A 376 16.84 4.02 -2.65
N PRO A 377 17.86 3.14 -2.70
CA PRO A 377 18.96 3.24 -3.65
C PRO A 377 18.55 3.30 -5.11
N ILE A 378 17.37 2.75 -5.46
CA ILE A 378 16.87 2.73 -6.85
C ILE A 378 16.59 4.14 -7.36
N ALA A 379 16.04 5.03 -6.52
CA ALA A 379 15.79 6.41 -6.88
C ALA A 379 17.08 7.24 -7.01
N LEU A 380 18.11 6.88 -6.25
CA LEU A 380 19.34 7.67 -6.13
C LEU A 380 20.34 7.40 -7.25
N TYR A 381 20.31 6.21 -7.85
CA TYR A 381 21.36 5.78 -8.75
C TYR A 381 21.40 6.60 -10.05
N SER A 382 22.48 7.36 -10.24
CA SER A 382 22.61 8.32 -11.35
C SER A 382 22.56 7.69 -12.72
N ASP A 383 23.19 6.52 -12.90
CA ASP A 383 23.20 5.83 -14.19
C ASP A 383 21.80 5.42 -14.64
N PHE A 384 20.92 5.08 -13.69
CA PHE A 384 19.50 4.83 -13.96
C PHE A 384 18.79 6.07 -14.47
N ARG A 385 18.93 7.15 -13.75
CA ARG A 385 18.24 8.41 -14.03
C ARG A 385 18.60 9.00 -15.40
N GLU A 386 19.76 8.64 -15.93
CA GLU A 386 20.23 9.05 -17.25
C GLU A 386 19.82 8.10 -18.39
N THR A 387 19.53 6.82 -18.08
CA THR A 387 19.40 5.76 -19.11
C THR A 387 18.04 5.09 -19.17
N VAL A 388 17.26 5.11 -18.11
CA VAL A 388 15.92 4.46 -18.07
C VAL A 388 14.80 5.45 -17.87
N THR A 389 13.58 5.06 -18.25
CA THR A 389 12.40 5.88 -17.99
C THR A 389 12.00 5.83 -16.50
N PRO A 390 11.35 6.87 -15.96
CA PRO A 390 10.85 6.84 -14.60
C PRO A 390 9.94 5.64 -14.32
N GLU A 391 9.05 5.29 -15.25
CA GLU A 391 8.12 4.17 -15.11
C GLU A 391 8.86 2.83 -14.96
N PHE A 392 9.95 2.65 -15.71
CA PHE A 392 10.80 1.46 -15.55
C PHE A 392 11.45 1.41 -14.17
N MET A 393 11.94 2.55 -13.67
CA MET A 393 12.55 2.66 -12.34
C MET A 393 11.53 2.31 -11.23
N TYR A 394 10.29 2.79 -11.35
CA TYR A 394 9.23 2.49 -10.39
C TYR A 394 8.81 1.02 -10.44
N MET A 395 8.69 0.47 -11.65
CA MET A 395 8.45 -0.96 -11.85
C MET A 395 9.58 -1.80 -11.23
N LEU A 396 10.84 -1.42 -11.43
CA LEU A 396 11.98 -2.13 -10.86
C LEU A 396 11.95 -2.13 -9.32
N ALA A 397 11.53 -1.03 -8.70
CA ALA A 397 11.38 -0.97 -7.25
C ALA A 397 10.35 -1.99 -6.75
N GLY A 398 9.21 -2.07 -7.39
CA GLY A 398 8.21 -3.11 -7.10
C GLY A 398 8.76 -4.51 -7.35
N LYS A 399 9.43 -4.75 -8.48
CA LYS A 399 10.06 -6.05 -8.79
C LYS A 399 11.15 -6.44 -7.78
N THR A 400 11.90 -5.48 -7.28
CA THR A 400 12.90 -5.68 -6.22
C THR A 400 12.26 -6.13 -4.91
N ALA A 401 11.13 -5.52 -4.53
CA ALA A 401 10.34 -5.95 -3.38
C ALA A 401 9.70 -7.33 -3.63
N TYR A 402 9.21 -7.56 -4.84
CA TYR A 402 8.57 -8.82 -5.26
C TYR A 402 9.49 -10.05 -5.17
N ILE A 403 10.83 -9.87 -5.20
CA ILE A 403 11.79 -10.96 -4.95
C ILE A 403 11.44 -11.75 -3.67
N THR A 404 10.87 -11.07 -2.68
CA THR A 404 10.57 -11.68 -1.38
C THR A 404 9.12 -11.51 -0.91
N HIS A 405 8.38 -10.51 -1.41
CA HIS A 405 7.02 -10.16 -0.96
C HIS A 405 6.08 -10.09 -2.16
N ASN A 406 5.27 -11.13 -2.37
CA ASN A 406 4.50 -11.28 -3.60
C ASN A 406 3.07 -10.73 -3.54
N ALA A 407 2.56 -10.30 -2.38
CA ALA A 407 1.28 -9.59 -2.34
C ALA A 407 1.41 -8.15 -2.88
N PRO A 408 0.39 -7.59 -3.56
CA PRO A 408 0.44 -6.23 -4.09
C PRO A 408 0.83 -5.17 -3.05
N LEU A 409 0.25 -5.19 -1.84
CA LEU A 409 0.64 -4.28 -0.75
C LEU A 409 2.02 -4.58 -0.13
N GLY A 410 2.71 -5.64 -0.54
CA GLY A 410 4.12 -5.90 -0.22
C GLY A 410 5.09 -5.24 -1.19
N PHE A 411 4.69 -4.95 -2.45
CA PHE A 411 5.58 -4.40 -3.46
C PHE A 411 5.14 -3.05 -4.06
N ILE A 412 3.85 -2.73 -4.14
CA ILE A 412 3.36 -1.42 -4.62
C ILE A 412 3.89 -0.27 -3.76
N PRO A 413 3.90 -0.35 -2.40
CA PRO A 413 4.46 0.70 -1.57
C PRO A 413 5.95 0.96 -1.83
N ALA A 414 6.73 -0.05 -2.22
CA ALA A 414 8.13 0.11 -2.61
C ALA A 414 8.28 0.95 -3.89
N ALA A 415 7.45 0.68 -4.90
CA ALA A 415 7.39 1.50 -6.10
C ALA A 415 6.95 2.94 -5.80
N PHE A 416 5.98 3.11 -4.90
CA PHE A 416 5.52 4.42 -4.45
C PHE A 416 6.65 5.21 -3.78
N LEU A 417 7.40 4.60 -2.86
CA LEU A 417 8.53 5.26 -2.20
C LEU A 417 9.57 5.74 -3.22
N VAL A 418 9.98 4.88 -4.15
CA VAL A 418 10.96 5.24 -5.19
C VAL A 418 10.42 6.33 -6.10
N MET A 419 9.14 6.30 -6.46
CA MET A 419 8.47 7.35 -7.22
C MET A 419 8.49 8.68 -6.47
N LEU A 420 8.23 8.68 -5.16
CA LEU A 420 8.27 9.88 -4.34
C LEU A 420 9.70 10.44 -4.25
N LEU A 421 10.69 9.59 -3.96
CA LEU A 421 12.09 10.01 -3.89
C LEU A 421 12.58 10.58 -5.24
N ASP A 422 12.25 9.95 -6.37
CA ASP A 422 12.59 10.48 -7.70
C ASP A 422 11.93 11.84 -7.97
N ARG A 423 10.68 12.03 -7.55
CA ARG A 423 9.97 13.30 -7.67
C ARG A 423 10.55 14.41 -6.80
N ILE A 424 10.99 14.07 -5.57
CA ILE A 424 11.75 15.00 -4.73
C ILE A 424 13.04 15.40 -5.44
N ILE A 425 13.78 14.44 -6.00
CA ILE A 425 15.04 14.69 -6.73
C ILE A 425 14.84 15.61 -7.94
N ARG A 426 13.71 15.51 -8.64
CA ARG A 426 13.40 16.28 -9.85
C ARG A 426 12.62 17.56 -9.55
N TYR A 427 12.27 17.80 -8.30
CA TYR A 427 11.45 18.95 -7.95
C TYR A 427 12.20 20.27 -8.16
N ASP A 428 11.55 21.22 -8.83
CA ASP A 428 12.07 22.55 -9.09
C ASP A 428 11.35 23.56 -8.19
N GLY A 429 11.75 23.65 -6.92
CA GLY A 429 11.16 24.53 -5.92
C GLY A 429 11.61 24.16 -4.51
N GLU A 430 11.05 24.81 -3.50
CA GLU A 430 11.28 24.49 -2.10
C GLU A 430 10.45 23.26 -1.69
N ILE A 431 11.09 22.30 -0.99
CA ILE A 431 10.38 21.19 -0.37
C ILE A 431 9.92 21.62 1.01
N ASN A 432 8.64 21.97 1.11
CA ASN A 432 7.93 22.20 2.35
C ASN A 432 6.73 21.23 2.45
N ARG A 433 5.98 21.27 3.55
CA ARG A 433 4.83 20.38 3.75
C ARG A 433 3.86 20.37 2.57
N LEU A 434 3.53 21.54 2.02
CA LEU A 434 2.54 21.67 0.95
C LEU A 434 3.03 21.06 -0.37
N SER A 435 4.30 21.32 -0.72
CA SER A 435 4.92 20.72 -1.91
C SER A 435 5.11 19.21 -1.76
N LEU A 436 5.52 18.74 -0.58
CA LEU A 436 5.66 17.31 -0.29
C LEU A 436 4.30 16.60 -0.35
N GLU A 437 3.25 17.18 0.22
CA GLU A 437 1.88 16.68 0.13
C GLU A 437 1.44 16.54 -1.34
N ARG A 438 1.70 17.56 -2.18
CA ARG A 438 1.43 17.52 -3.62
C ARG A 438 2.19 16.38 -4.31
N LEU A 439 3.46 16.15 -3.98
CA LEU A 439 4.24 15.06 -4.54
C LEU A 439 3.67 13.68 -4.16
N VAL A 440 3.26 13.50 -2.90
CA VAL A 440 2.59 12.27 -2.43
C VAL A 440 1.33 11.98 -3.26
N TRP A 441 0.52 13.00 -3.48
CA TRP A 441 -0.70 12.86 -4.28
C TRP A 441 -0.43 12.53 -5.75
N ASN A 442 0.55 13.17 -6.35
CA ASN A 442 0.95 12.84 -7.71
C ASN A 442 1.44 11.39 -7.82
N CYS A 443 2.13 10.87 -6.78
CA CYS A 443 2.49 9.45 -6.72
C CYS A 443 1.23 8.57 -6.67
N MET A 444 0.24 8.94 -5.87
CA MET A 444 -1.00 8.18 -5.74
C MET A 444 -1.79 8.13 -7.07
N SER A 445 -1.82 9.23 -7.81
CA SER A 445 -2.44 9.29 -9.13
C SER A 445 -1.74 8.37 -10.14
N ASP A 446 -0.41 8.34 -10.11
CA ASP A 446 0.38 7.71 -11.17
C ASP A 446 0.79 6.26 -10.86
N ILE A 447 0.68 5.80 -9.61
CA ILE A 447 1.07 4.43 -9.23
C ILE A 447 0.30 3.35 -10.02
N LYS A 448 -0.95 3.63 -10.39
CA LYS A 448 -1.77 2.75 -11.23
C LYS A 448 -1.26 2.63 -12.67
N SER A 449 -0.50 3.62 -13.14
CA SER A 449 0.04 3.68 -14.51
C SER A 449 1.39 2.97 -14.64
N VAL A 450 2.00 2.52 -13.54
CA VAL A 450 3.21 1.71 -13.58
C VAL A 450 2.93 0.43 -14.38
N PRO A 451 3.78 0.09 -15.38
CA PRO A 451 3.55 -1.05 -16.27
C PRO A 451 3.86 -2.39 -15.57
N TRP A 452 3.01 -2.79 -14.64
CA TRP A 452 3.11 -4.06 -13.94
C TRP A 452 2.99 -5.23 -14.93
N ASP A 453 3.84 -6.24 -14.80
CA ASP A 453 3.81 -7.41 -15.69
C ASP A 453 2.53 -8.23 -15.49
N ASN A 454 1.82 -8.49 -16.59
CA ASN A 454 0.44 -9.01 -16.55
C ASN A 454 0.31 -10.46 -16.08
N ASN A 455 1.41 -11.22 -15.99
CA ASN A 455 1.32 -12.68 -15.87
C ASN A 455 1.63 -13.24 -14.47
N HIS A 456 2.33 -12.53 -13.60
CA HIS A 456 2.73 -13.04 -12.28
C HIS A 456 2.57 -12.02 -11.13
N GLU A 457 2.64 -10.71 -11.40
CA GLU A 457 2.74 -9.67 -10.37
C GLU A 457 1.39 -9.06 -9.96
N ARG A 458 0.33 -9.23 -10.76
CA ARG A 458 -0.97 -8.57 -10.50
C ARG A 458 -1.94 -9.39 -9.67
N GLY A 459 -1.70 -10.71 -9.50
CA GLY A 459 -2.80 -11.54 -9.09
C GLY A 459 -3.97 -11.40 -10.07
N THR A 460 -5.21 -11.41 -9.59
CA THR A 460 -6.34 -10.97 -10.41
C THR A 460 -6.34 -9.43 -10.52
N TYR A 461 -6.76 -8.88 -11.65
CA TYR A 461 -6.89 -7.42 -11.86
C TYR A 461 -7.69 -6.75 -10.73
N ALA A 462 -8.70 -7.42 -10.22
CA ALA A 462 -9.50 -6.91 -9.11
C ALA A 462 -8.77 -6.90 -7.77
N GLN A 463 -7.92 -7.89 -7.49
CA GLN A 463 -7.07 -7.88 -6.29
C GLN A 463 -6.14 -6.65 -6.33
N PHE A 464 -5.50 -6.42 -7.45
CA PHE A 464 -4.61 -5.29 -7.66
C PHE A 464 -5.33 -3.94 -7.52
N THR A 465 -6.52 -3.78 -8.13
CA THR A 465 -7.34 -2.56 -8.02
C THR A 465 -7.77 -2.31 -6.59
N ARG A 466 -8.18 -3.36 -5.87
CA ARG A 466 -8.54 -3.28 -4.45
C ARG A 466 -7.37 -2.82 -3.59
N ASP A 467 -6.21 -3.41 -3.79
CA ASP A 467 -5.01 -3.11 -3.01
C ASP A 467 -4.52 -1.67 -3.29
N ILE A 468 -4.63 -1.17 -4.53
CA ILE A 468 -4.37 0.26 -4.83
C ILE A 468 -5.40 1.16 -4.16
N ALA A 469 -6.67 0.78 -4.13
CA ALA A 469 -7.71 1.55 -3.44
C ALA A 469 -7.50 1.56 -1.92
N GLU A 470 -7.07 0.44 -1.33
CA GLU A 470 -6.69 0.35 0.09
C GLU A 470 -5.52 1.29 0.41
N LEU A 471 -4.47 1.28 -0.41
CA LEU A 471 -3.37 2.23 -0.29
C LEU A 471 -3.86 3.68 -0.41
N GLY A 472 -4.78 3.96 -1.34
CA GLY A 472 -5.37 5.29 -1.52
C GLY A 472 -6.14 5.78 -0.31
N ARG A 473 -6.93 4.92 0.35
CA ARG A 473 -7.63 5.25 1.60
C ARG A 473 -6.64 5.60 2.70
N LEU A 474 -5.59 4.80 2.82
CA LEU A 474 -4.55 5.02 3.81
C LEU A 474 -3.80 6.34 3.57
N MET A 475 -3.48 6.68 2.31
CA MET A 475 -2.85 7.97 1.97
C MET A 475 -3.77 9.17 2.26
N LEU A 476 -5.09 9.02 2.05
CA LEU A 476 -6.05 10.05 2.45
C LEU A 476 -6.07 10.24 3.97
N SER A 477 -6.02 9.15 4.73
CA SER A 477 -5.92 9.20 6.20
C SER A 477 -4.64 9.92 6.64
N VAL A 478 -3.49 9.64 6.01
CA VAL A 478 -2.22 10.34 6.27
C VAL A 478 -2.41 11.86 6.17
N VAL A 479 -2.91 12.34 5.03
CA VAL A 479 -3.08 13.79 4.81
C VAL A 479 -4.09 14.40 5.76
N THR A 480 -5.18 13.68 6.04
CA THR A 480 -6.20 14.16 7.00
C THR A 480 -5.59 14.33 8.39
N LEU A 481 -4.89 13.33 8.89
CA LEU A 481 -4.27 13.33 10.22
C LEU A 481 -3.19 14.42 10.38
N VAL A 482 -2.43 14.72 9.32
CA VAL A 482 -1.45 15.83 9.34
C VAL A 482 -2.11 17.18 9.69
N HIS A 483 -3.37 17.37 9.32
CA HIS A 483 -4.11 18.62 9.55
C HIS A 483 -4.99 18.61 10.81
N GLU A 484 -5.16 17.47 11.49
CA GLU A 484 -6.04 17.39 12.69
C GLU A 484 -5.42 17.99 13.96
N GLY A 485 -4.11 18.24 13.99
CA GLY A 485 -3.44 18.82 15.17
C GLY A 485 -3.36 17.89 16.38
N LEU A 486 -3.60 16.59 16.21
CA LEU A 486 -3.50 15.57 17.25
C LEU A 486 -2.03 15.24 17.57
N PRO A 487 -1.74 14.63 18.76
CA PRO A 487 -0.42 14.10 19.06
C PRO A 487 0.05 13.07 18.04
N ASP A 488 1.37 13.04 17.74
CA ASP A 488 1.93 12.14 16.74
C ASP A 488 1.59 10.68 17.00
N ILE A 489 1.77 10.23 18.23
CA ILE A 489 1.48 8.85 18.62
C ILE A 489 0.03 8.45 18.33
N GLU A 490 -0.93 9.32 18.59
CA GLU A 490 -2.35 9.04 18.31
C GLU A 490 -2.60 8.90 16.81
N CYS A 491 -1.97 9.74 16.00
CA CYS A 491 -2.07 9.66 14.54
C CYS A 491 -1.40 8.41 13.99
N VAL A 492 -0.18 8.11 14.46
CA VAL A 492 0.60 6.95 14.02
C VAL A 492 -0.13 5.65 14.35
N GLU A 493 -0.67 5.49 15.56
CA GLU A 493 -1.43 4.30 15.94
C GLU A 493 -2.71 4.10 15.13
N ARG A 494 -3.35 5.19 14.66
CA ARG A 494 -4.50 5.13 13.74
C ARG A 494 -4.11 4.66 12.32
N LEU A 495 -2.86 4.89 11.90
CA LEU A 495 -2.34 4.43 10.60
C LEU A 495 -1.90 2.97 10.62
N GLY A 496 -1.72 2.38 11.81
CA GLY A 496 -1.37 0.98 11.99
C GLY A 496 -0.02 0.76 12.67
N GLY A 497 0.49 -0.47 12.61
CA GLY A 497 1.73 -0.86 13.31
C GLY A 497 3.00 -0.90 12.43
N GLY A 498 2.97 -0.47 11.18
CA GLY A 498 4.15 -0.50 10.30
C GLY A 498 4.56 -1.88 9.77
N TRP A 499 3.94 -2.97 10.23
CA TRP A 499 4.30 -4.34 9.86
C TRP A 499 4.07 -4.71 8.40
N THR A 500 3.26 -3.92 7.68
CA THR A 500 2.99 -4.10 6.25
C THR A 500 3.51 -2.92 5.44
N GLY A 501 3.85 -3.15 4.18
CA GLY A 501 4.49 -2.14 3.34
C GLY A 501 3.66 -0.86 3.20
N ASP A 502 2.35 -0.97 3.14
CA ASP A 502 1.42 0.17 3.07
C ASP A 502 1.37 0.97 4.39
N THR A 503 1.27 0.29 5.55
CA THR A 503 1.24 0.96 6.85
C THR A 503 2.61 1.56 7.22
N ALA A 504 3.72 0.90 6.88
CA ALA A 504 5.06 1.45 7.06
C ALA A 504 5.27 2.74 6.24
N LEU A 505 4.83 2.74 4.97
CA LEU A 505 4.83 3.92 4.11
C LEU A 505 3.96 5.03 4.71
N ALA A 506 2.76 4.70 5.18
CA ALA A 506 1.81 5.69 5.72
C ALA A 506 2.35 6.40 6.96
N ILE A 507 2.91 5.66 7.91
CA ILE A 507 3.52 6.22 9.13
C ILE A 507 4.70 7.12 8.76
N ALA A 508 5.61 6.65 7.91
CA ALA A 508 6.76 7.42 7.49
C ALA A 508 6.35 8.72 6.76
N LEU A 509 5.35 8.66 5.88
CA LEU A 509 4.83 9.84 5.19
C LEU A 509 4.13 10.82 6.12
N PHE A 510 3.33 10.33 7.07
CA PHE A 510 2.71 11.18 8.09
C PHE A 510 3.76 11.97 8.86
N CYS A 511 4.81 11.31 9.36
CA CYS A 511 5.87 11.93 10.12
C CYS A 511 6.69 12.92 9.28
N ALA A 512 7.04 12.57 8.04
CA ALA A 512 7.72 13.47 7.11
C ALA A 512 6.89 14.70 6.75
N LEU A 513 5.59 14.56 6.53
CA LEU A 513 4.68 15.67 6.24
C LEU A 513 4.44 16.58 7.45
N LYS A 514 4.27 15.99 8.63
CA LYS A 514 4.00 16.75 9.85
C LYS A 514 5.21 17.53 10.33
N HIS A 515 6.40 16.97 10.17
CA HIS A 515 7.67 17.51 10.62
C HIS A 515 8.62 17.82 9.45
N THR A 516 8.09 18.30 8.32
CA THR A 516 8.87 18.55 7.11
C THR A 516 10.09 19.46 7.35
N ASP A 517 10.03 20.34 8.34
CA ASP A 517 11.09 21.32 8.64
C ASP A 517 12.20 20.76 9.56
N SER A 518 12.05 19.55 10.12
CA SER A 518 12.97 18.97 11.10
C SER A 518 13.22 17.49 10.85
N PHE A 519 14.44 17.15 10.43
CA PHE A 519 14.86 15.75 10.29
C PHE A 519 14.70 14.97 11.61
N GLU A 520 15.17 15.55 12.73
CA GLU A 520 15.16 14.88 14.03
C GLU A 520 13.73 14.63 14.53
N ASP A 521 12.85 15.64 14.47
CA ASP A 521 11.47 15.48 14.94
C ASP A 521 10.70 14.44 14.11
N ALA A 522 10.94 14.41 12.80
CA ALA A 522 10.30 13.44 11.91
C ALA A 522 10.69 11.99 12.24
N ILE A 523 12.00 11.71 12.40
CA ILE A 523 12.44 10.34 12.71
C ILE A 523 12.04 9.92 14.13
N VAL A 524 12.07 10.83 15.10
CA VAL A 524 11.62 10.55 16.46
C VAL A 524 10.13 10.23 16.48
N ALA A 525 9.32 10.98 15.74
CA ALA A 525 7.90 10.65 15.60
C ALA A 525 7.67 9.29 14.94
N ALA A 526 8.48 8.96 13.91
CA ALA A 526 8.33 7.73 13.13
C ALA A 526 8.69 6.45 13.88
N VAL A 527 9.48 6.52 14.97
CA VAL A 527 9.93 5.34 15.71
C VAL A 527 9.21 5.11 17.04
N ASN A 528 8.44 6.08 17.53
CA ASN A 528 7.81 6.03 18.85
C ASN A 528 6.37 5.51 18.79
N HIS A 529 6.19 4.25 18.41
CA HIS A 529 4.88 3.60 18.34
C HIS A 529 4.96 2.09 18.64
N SER A 530 3.81 1.47 18.78
CA SER A 530 3.70 0.02 19.00
C SER A 530 3.80 -0.73 17.66
N GLY A 531 4.99 -1.01 17.18
CA GLY A 531 5.11 -1.73 15.90
C GLY A 531 6.52 -1.79 15.35
N ASP A 532 6.59 -1.83 14.03
CA ASP A 532 7.77 -1.94 13.19
C ASP A 532 8.50 -0.57 13.09
N SER A 533 9.14 -0.21 14.19
CA SER A 533 9.69 1.13 14.38
C SER A 533 10.96 1.40 13.57
N ASP A 534 11.76 0.37 13.29
CA ASP A 534 12.96 0.49 12.46
C ASP A 534 12.62 0.71 10.98
N SER A 535 11.67 -0.07 10.41
CA SER A 535 11.21 0.14 9.04
C SER A 535 10.55 1.51 8.85
N THR A 536 9.67 1.94 9.77
CA THR A 536 9.05 3.27 9.68
C THR A 536 10.07 4.39 9.84
N GLY A 537 11.04 4.22 10.74
CA GLY A 537 12.18 5.11 10.92
C GLY A 537 13.08 5.16 9.68
N ALA A 538 13.43 4.00 9.09
CA ALA A 538 14.25 3.91 7.89
C ALA A 538 13.62 4.64 6.70
N ILE A 539 12.34 4.39 6.42
CA ILE A 539 11.61 5.02 5.31
C ILE A 539 11.50 6.54 5.54
N CYS A 540 11.12 6.98 6.74
CA CYS A 540 11.07 8.40 7.10
C CYS A 540 12.44 9.05 6.98
N GLY A 541 13.48 8.41 7.49
CA GLY A 541 14.86 8.85 7.41
C GLY A 541 15.37 8.97 5.97
N ASN A 542 15.00 8.07 5.06
CA ASN A 542 15.30 8.19 3.63
C ASN A 542 14.65 9.45 3.03
N ILE A 543 13.38 9.71 3.30
CA ILE A 543 12.65 10.88 2.79
C ILE A 543 13.27 12.16 3.34
N MET A 544 13.40 12.27 4.66
CA MET A 544 13.87 13.48 5.33
C MET A 544 15.36 13.75 5.07
N GLY A 545 16.18 12.70 5.02
CA GLY A 545 17.58 12.81 4.65
C GLY A 545 17.78 13.27 3.21
N LEU A 546 16.91 12.87 2.28
CA LEU A 546 16.91 13.38 0.91
C LEU A 546 16.50 14.86 0.85
N ILE A 547 15.51 15.27 1.65
CA ILE A 547 15.04 16.66 1.69
C ILE A 547 16.09 17.58 2.30
N HIS A 548 16.61 17.24 3.46
CA HIS A 548 17.51 18.12 4.24
C HIS A 548 18.99 17.98 3.88
N GLY A 549 19.43 16.78 3.46
CA GLY A 549 20.82 16.44 3.20
C GLY A 549 21.55 15.92 4.44
N PHE A 550 22.75 15.40 4.20
CA PHE A 550 23.61 14.82 5.22
C PHE A 550 24.08 15.84 6.25
N ASP A 551 24.41 17.06 5.81
CA ASP A 551 24.88 18.10 6.70
C ASP A 551 23.85 18.49 7.76
N ALA A 552 22.56 18.40 7.45
CA ALA A 552 21.46 18.70 8.36
C ALA A 552 21.18 17.59 9.39
N ILE A 553 21.68 16.36 9.18
CA ILE A 553 21.56 15.30 10.17
C ILE A 553 22.37 15.70 11.41
N PRO A 554 21.77 15.66 12.63
CA PRO A 554 22.50 16.03 13.85
C PRO A 554 23.80 15.23 14.03
N GLN A 555 24.85 15.93 14.46
CA GLN A 555 26.21 15.37 14.60
C GLN A 555 26.25 14.13 15.51
N TYR A 556 25.42 14.13 16.56
CA TYR A 556 25.28 12.99 17.48
C TYR A 556 24.96 11.68 16.75
N TYR A 557 24.01 11.69 15.81
CA TYR A 557 23.64 10.49 15.05
C TYR A 557 24.77 10.07 14.12
N LYS A 558 25.40 11.02 13.44
CA LYS A 558 26.52 10.74 12.53
C LYS A 558 27.73 10.10 13.22
N GLU A 559 28.09 10.57 14.43
CA GLU A 559 29.26 10.09 15.16
C GLU A 559 29.08 8.68 15.71
N ASN A 560 27.87 8.29 16.06
CA ASN A 560 27.60 7.02 16.74
C ASN A 560 27.01 5.93 15.83
N LEU A 561 26.74 6.22 14.54
CA LEU A 561 26.12 5.26 13.61
C LEU A 561 27.14 4.23 13.13
N GLU A 562 26.78 2.95 13.20
CA GLU A 562 27.54 1.82 12.67
C GLU A 562 27.80 1.98 11.18
N LEU A 563 28.99 1.56 10.73
CA LEU A 563 29.38 1.54 9.31
C LEU A 563 29.09 2.83 8.53
N ARG A 564 29.00 3.99 9.20
CA ARG A 564 28.77 5.27 8.54
C ARG A 564 29.70 5.50 7.33
N PRO A 565 31.02 5.22 7.39
CA PRO A 565 31.89 5.40 6.22
C PRO A 565 31.49 4.52 5.02
N VAL A 566 30.96 3.32 5.26
CA VAL A 566 30.46 2.42 4.22
C VAL A 566 29.18 2.97 3.58
N LEU A 567 28.27 3.51 4.40
CA LEU A 567 27.04 4.15 3.94
C LEU A 567 27.34 5.37 3.05
N GLU A 568 28.27 6.23 3.49
CA GLU A 568 28.72 7.39 2.71
C GLU A 568 29.41 6.98 1.40
N GLU A 569 30.23 5.93 1.43
CA GLU A 569 30.89 5.38 0.24
C GLU A 569 29.87 4.83 -0.77
N VAL A 570 28.92 4.04 -0.31
CA VAL A 570 27.85 3.49 -1.18
C VAL A 570 26.99 4.60 -1.75
N ALA A 571 26.62 5.61 -0.95
CA ALA A 571 25.85 6.75 -1.45
C ALA A 571 26.64 7.59 -2.47
N THR A 572 27.94 7.75 -2.26
CA THR A 572 28.82 8.45 -3.22
C THR A 572 28.92 7.67 -4.54
N ASP A 573 29.04 6.36 -4.47
CA ASP A 573 29.06 5.51 -5.66
C ASP A 573 27.70 5.53 -6.41
N LEU A 574 26.58 5.55 -5.70
CA LEU A 574 25.25 5.73 -6.30
C LEU A 574 25.12 7.09 -7.01
N TYR A 575 25.60 8.15 -6.38
CA TYR A 575 25.56 9.51 -6.96
C TYR A 575 26.44 9.65 -8.18
N SER A 576 27.66 9.12 -8.13
CA SER A 576 28.64 9.23 -9.21
C SER A 576 28.33 8.30 -10.38
N GLY A 577 27.86 7.09 -10.10
CA GLY A 577 27.66 6.04 -11.09
C GLY A 577 28.97 5.53 -11.72
N CYS A 578 28.86 4.49 -12.53
CA CYS A 578 30.01 3.90 -13.24
C CYS A 578 30.62 4.88 -14.27
N ALA A 579 29.80 5.75 -14.86
CA ALA A 579 30.24 6.65 -15.91
C ALA A 579 31.13 7.81 -15.42
N LYS A 580 30.94 8.23 -14.16
CA LYS A 580 31.60 9.42 -13.59
C LYS A 580 32.65 9.07 -12.52
N THR A 581 32.91 7.77 -12.30
CA THR A 581 33.92 7.36 -11.31
C THR A 581 35.31 7.77 -11.74
N GLU A 582 36.06 8.40 -10.84
CA GLU A 582 37.46 8.77 -11.07
C GLU A 582 38.42 7.57 -10.95
N ASP A 583 38.03 6.53 -10.19
CA ASP A 583 38.82 5.31 -10.01
C ASP A 583 38.07 4.08 -10.54
N LEU A 584 38.14 3.89 -11.85
CA LEU A 584 37.50 2.74 -12.52
C LEU A 584 38.10 1.40 -12.05
N LYS A 585 39.33 1.34 -11.58
CA LYS A 585 39.97 0.11 -11.08
C LYS A 585 39.34 -0.30 -9.75
N ARG A 586 39.17 0.66 -8.83
CA ARG A 586 38.48 0.48 -7.55
C ARG A 586 37.02 0.08 -7.79
N TRP A 587 36.33 0.77 -8.70
CA TRP A 587 34.95 0.45 -9.09
C TRP A 587 34.79 -0.99 -9.57
N LYS A 588 35.65 -1.43 -10.53
CA LYS A 588 35.61 -2.80 -11.07
C LYS A 588 35.82 -3.84 -9.97
N ARG A 589 36.73 -3.60 -9.05
CA ARG A 589 37.00 -4.50 -7.94
C ARG A 589 35.77 -4.69 -7.05
N LYS A 590 35.02 -3.60 -6.75
CA LYS A 590 33.80 -3.65 -5.96
C LYS A 590 32.64 -4.32 -6.69
N TYR A 591 32.35 -3.86 -7.90
CA TYR A 591 31.08 -4.12 -8.57
C TYR A 591 31.18 -5.10 -9.76
N LEU A 592 32.33 -5.62 -10.08
CA LEU A 592 32.50 -6.72 -11.03
C LEU A 592 33.19 -7.93 -10.42
N ASP A 593 34.17 -7.70 -9.53
CA ASP A 593 34.92 -8.79 -8.90
C ASP A 593 34.37 -9.13 -7.51
N GLY A 594 33.56 -8.25 -6.91
CA GLY A 594 32.88 -8.48 -5.65
C GLY A 594 33.81 -8.40 -4.43
N HIS A 595 34.93 -7.66 -4.50
CA HIS A 595 35.93 -7.60 -3.44
C HIS A 595 36.09 -6.22 -2.81
N PHE A 596 36.39 -6.20 -1.51
CA PHE A 596 36.68 -4.98 -0.79
C PHE A 596 37.88 -4.24 -1.42
N PRO A 597 37.82 -2.90 -1.62
CA PRO A 597 38.82 -2.16 -2.39
C PRO A 597 40.26 -2.26 -1.85
N ASN A 598 40.39 -2.38 -0.53
CA ASN A 598 41.69 -2.33 0.18
C ASN A 598 42.20 -3.71 0.62
N SER A 599 41.49 -4.82 0.33
CA SER A 599 42.02 -6.14 0.66
C SER A 599 43.31 -6.36 -0.16
N LYS A 600 44.43 -6.41 0.51
CA LYS A 600 45.66 -6.89 -0.08
C LYS A 600 45.45 -8.36 -0.44
N ASN A 601 45.83 -8.74 -1.65
CA ASN A 601 45.76 -10.13 -2.10
C ASN A 601 46.22 -11.05 -0.96
N ILE A 602 45.30 -11.88 -0.43
CA ILE A 602 45.66 -13.05 0.37
C ILE A 602 45.77 -14.23 -0.60
#